data_cb319d0466ed997bbec778aebccfa01e
#
_entry.id   cb319d0466ed997bbec778aebccfa01e
#
_cell.length_a   1.000
_cell.length_b   1.000
_cell.length_c   1.000
_cell.angle_alpha   90.00
_cell.angle_beta   90.00
_cell.angle_gamma   90.00
#
_symmetry.space_group_name_H-M   'P 1'
#
loop_
_entity.id
_entity.type
_entity.pdbx_description
1 polymer ?
#
loop_
_entity_poly.entity_id
_entity_poly.type
_entity_poly.pdbx_seq_one_letter_code
_entity_poly.pdbx_strand_id
1 'polypeptide(L)'
;MSMRKRLSGHGRALALSGAGVLVAAGLVAIPVTAAQAATQCSVDYTTNDWAGGFTANVTIRNLGDAVSSWNLGFTFPNSSQRVQQGWSAKWSQTGQNVTATNESYNGSIGSGGSVSIGFNGAWSGSNPKPTSFTLNGVTCNGSTPTTPPTTPPTTPPPTTPPPTTPPPTSPPGEKVDNPYLNAKGYVNPEWKAKAESVAGGNRVSNNPTAVWIDRIAAINGTPDSSSNGAMGVRAHLDEALKQGAKYIQFVVYNLPGRDCAALASNGELGPNDLPRYKAEYIDPIAAIQGDAKYASLRIINIIEIDSLPNLVTNTSGQPGGTAMCDTVKANGAYVNGVGYALSKLGALGNVYNYIDAAHHGWIGWDSNFGPTADQLKAAAVASGSTVNNVHGFIVNTANYSALREPYVKITDNVNGTSVRQSKWIDWNFYTDELSFAQAFRTKLVSVGFNSNIGMLIDTSRNGWGGTARPTGPGALTSVDTYVNGGRVDRRIHAGNWCNQSGAGLGERPKAAPESGIDAYVWVKPPGESDGSSKEIPNNEGKGFDRMCDPTYTGNARNGNSMSGALPDAPISGAWFSAQFAQLMQNAYPAL
;
A
#
# COMPACT_ATOMS: atom_id res chain seq x y z
N MET A 1 -4.02 49.89 -41.55
CA MET A 1 -4.87 49.70 -42.74
C MET A 1 -5.83 48.56 -42.38
N SER A 2 -7.03 48.83 -41.86
CA SER A 2 -8.32 49.12 -42.57
C SER A 2 -8.65 47.98 -43.56
N MET A 3 -9.70 47.27 -43.50
CA MET A 3 -11.12 47.63 -43.34
C MET A 3 -12.01 46.39 -43.08
N ARG A 4 -13.00 46.60 -42.26
CA ARG A 4 -14.32 46.00 -42.14
C ARG A 4 -15.01 45.59 -43.47
N LYS A 5 -15.91 44.57 -43.41
CA LYS A 5 -17.35 44.75 -43.84
C LYS A 5 -18.25 43.64 -43.34
N ARG A 6 -19.40 44.04 -42.81
CA ARG A 6 -20.62 43.30 -42.48
C ARG A 6 -21.45 43.06 -43.75
N LEU A 7 -22.44 42.08 -43.62
CA LEU A 7 -23.83 42.14 -44.15
C LEU A 7 -24.50 40.79 -43.83
N SER A 8 -25.44 40.67 -43.01
CA SER A 8 -26.94 40.80 -42.95
C SER A 8 -27.71 40.17 -44.12
N GLY A 9 -28.67 39.28 -43.82
CA GLY A 9 -29.68 38.77 -44.74
C GLY A 9 -30.76 37.92 -44.04
N HIS A 10 -31.97 38.49 -43.99
CA HIS A 10 -33.22 37.98 -43.46
C HIS A 10 -33.92 37.03 -44.46
N GLY A 11 -34.82 36.15 -43.96
CA GLY A 11 -35.85 35.51 -44.80
C GLY A 11 -36.59 34.37 -44.07
N ARG A 12 -37.61 34.66 -43.43
CA ARG A 12 -39.09 34.50 -43.61
C ARG A 12 -39.62 33.06 -43.52
N ALA A 13 -40.55 32.95 -42.61
CA ALA A 13 -41.46 31.84 -42.28
C ALA A 13 -42.44 31.52 -43.43
N LEU A 14 -42.91 30.28 -43.46
CA LEU A 14 -44.18 29.89 -44.01
C LEU A 14 -44.85 28.83 -43.13
N ALA A 15 -46.07 29.19 -42.68
CA ALA A 15 -46.98 28.32 -41.97
C ALA A 15 -47.82 27.54 -42.98
N LEU A 16 -48.12 26.28 -42.68
CA LEU A 16 -49.24 25.56 -43.31
C LEU A 16 -49.98 24.77 -42.22
N SER A 17 -51.19 25.16 -42.04
CA SER A 17 -52.25 24.58 -41.24
C SER A 17 -52.81 23.29 -41.89
N GLY A 18 -53.00 22.26 -41.06
CA GLY A 18 -53.78 21.07 -41.42
C GLY A 18 -54.56 20.56 -40.21
N ALA A 19 -55.83 20.68 -40.23
CA ALA A 19 -56.78 20.22 -39.23
C ALA A 19 -56.97 18.69 -39.29
N GLY A 20 -57.08 18.03 -38.14
CA GLY A 20 -57.40 16.60 -38.10
C GLY A 20 -57.76 16.08 -36.72
N VAL A 21 -59.04 16.09 -36.40
CA VAL A 21 -59.81 15.15 -35.55
C VAL A 21 -59.29 14.78 -34.15
N LEU A 22 -60.00 15.30 -33.15
CA LEU A 22 -60.00 14.88 -31.75
C LEU A 22 -60.66 13.49 -31.60
N VAL A 23 -59.88 12.52 -31.06
CA VAL A 23 -60.40 11.35 -30.35
C VAL A 23 -60.05 11.49 -28.90
N ALA A 24 -61.01 11.74 -28.05
CA ALA A 24 -60.88 11.77 -26.61
C ALA A 24 -60.77 10.33 -26.06
N ALA A 25 -59.59 9.89 -25.69
CA ALA A 25 -59.39 8.73 -24.84
C ALA A 25 -59.09 9.23 -23.44
N GLY A 26 -59.98 8.96 -22.49
CA GLY A 26 -59.79 9.30 -21.07
C GLY A 26 -58.62 8.56 -20.47
N LEU A 27 -57.57 9.28 -20.14
CA LEU A 27 -56.48 8.81 -19.30
C LEU A 27 -56.88 8.98 -17.83
N VAL A 28 -57.20 7.86 -17.19
CA VAL A 28 -57.24 7.78 -15.73
C VAL A 28 -55.79 7.98 -15.22
N ALA A 29 -55.52 9.13 -14.65
CA ALA A 29 -54.27 9.40 -13.95
C ALA A 29 -54.27 8.56 -12.66
N ILE A 30 -53.53 7.45 -12.67
CA ILE A 30 -53.14 6.75 -11.45
C ILE A 30 -52.03 7.61 -10.80
N PRO A 31 -52.18 8.07 -9.54
CA PRO A 31 -51.08 8.74 -8.87
C PRO A 31 -49.96 7.72 -8.68
N VAL A 32 -48.84 7.91 -9.38
CA VAL A 32 -47.59 7.23 -9.08
C VAL A 32 -47.11 7.87 -7.79
N THR A 33 -47.42 7.24 -6.65
CA THR A 33 -46.71 7.49 -5.41
C THR A 33 -45.28 7.05 -5.69
N ALA A 34 -44.34 8.01 -5.74
CA ALA A 34 -42.93 7.72 -5.72
C ALA A 34 -42.66 6.87 -4.46
N ALA A 35 -42.34 5.60 -4.67
CA ALA A 35 -41.86 4.76 -3.59
C ALA A 35 -40.60 5.43 -3.06
N GLN A 36 -40.67 5.98 -1.85
CA GLN A 36 -39.51 6.49 -1.14
C GLN A 36 -38.61 5.27 -0.86
N ALA A 37 -37.45 5.23 -1.51
CA ALA A 37 -36.50 4.17 -1.34
C ALA A 37 -36.19 3.97 0.15
N ALA A 38 -36.35 2.72 0.61
CA ALA A 38 -36.13 2.39 2.01
C ALA A 38 -34.63 2.51 2.32
N THR A 39 -34.27 3.51 3.09
CA THR A 39 -32.91 3.67 3.62
C THR A 39 -32.68 2.54 4.63
N GLN A 40 -31.94 1.50 4.24
CA GLN A 40 -31.42 0.50 5.16
C GLN A 40 -29.98 0.87 5.49
N CYS A 41 -29.59 0.77 6.76
CA CYS A 41 -28.25 1.12 7.20
C CYS A 41 -27.80 0.27 8.37
N SER A 42 -26.47 0.16 8.54
CA SER A 42 -25.84 -0.31 9.77
C SER A 42 -24.79 0.69 10.21
N VAL A 43 -24.56 0.78 11.51
CA VAL A 43 -23.55 1.66 12.10
C VAL A 43 -22.65 0.84 13.01
N ASP A 44 -21.36 0.91 12.75
CA ASP A 44 -20.32 0.37 13.62
C ASP A 44 -19.73 1.50 14.45
N TYR A 45 -19.83 1.40 15.79
CA TYR A 45 -19.39 2.42 16.75
C TYR A 45 -18.36 1.80 17.70
N THR A 46 -17.12 2.23 17.59
CA THR A 46 -16.02 1.76 18.43
C THR A 46 -15.40 2.92 19.21
N THR A 47 -14.94 2.65 20.43
CA THR A 47 -14.30 3.67 21.28
C THR A 47 -12.92 3.20 21.74
N ASN A 48 -12.03 4.18 21.90
CA ASN A 48 -10.78 4.04 22.63
C ASN A 48 -10.84 5.01 23.81
N ASP A 49 -10.93 4.47 25.04
CA ASP A 49 -11.24 5.21 26.24
C ASP A 49 -9.99 5.50 27.08
N TRP A 50 -9.95 6.69 27.70
CA TRP A 50 -8.98 7.07 28.74
C TRP A 50 -9.70 7.81 29.87
N ALA A 51 -9.01 8.10 30.96
CA ALA A 51 -9.59 8.79 32.10
C ALA A 51 -10.19 10.15 31.69
N GLY A 52 -11.53 10.26 31.74
CA GLY A 52 -12.29 11.47 31.42
C GLY A 52 -12.50 11.79 29.95
N GLY A 53 -11.98 10.96 29.00
CA GLY A 53 -12.15 11.18 27.58
C GLY A 53 -12.19 9.89 26.75
N PHE A 54 -12.51 10.02 25.47
CA PHE A 54 -12.52 8.92 24.52
C PHE A 54 -12.42 9.42 23.06
N THR A 55 -11.90 8.58 22.19
CA THR A 55 -12.07 8.73 20.75
C THR A 55 -13.13 7.76 20.27
N ALA A 56 -14.13 8.24 19.53
CA ALA A 56 -15.11 7.41 18.85
C ALA A 56 -14.83 7.37 17.36
N ASN A 57 -14.78 6.15 16.79
CA ASN A 57 -14.80 5.90 15.36
C ASN A 57 -16.16 5.34 14.97
N VAL A 58 -16.78 5.92 13.96
CA VAL A 58 -18.15 5.60 13.54
C VAL A 58 -18.13 5.30 12.04
N THR A 59 -18.47 4.08 11.65
CA THR A 59 -18.62 3.69 10.24
C THR A 59 -20.10 3.52 9.92
N ILE A 60 -20.60 4.32 8.99
CA ILE A 60 -21.97 4.25 8.49
C ILE A 60 -21.96 3.43 7.20
N ARG A 61 -22.73 2.36 7.13
CA ARG A 61 -22.95 1.57 5.90
C ARG A 61 -24.36 1.80 5.38
N ASN A 62 -24.46 2.16 4.11
CA ASN A 62 -25.74 2.24 3.41
C ASN A 62 -26.06 0.88 2.80
N LEU A 63 -27.09 0.22 3.30
CA LEU A 63 -27.56 -1.08 2.82
C LEU A 63 -28.77 -0.94 1.87
N GLY A 64 -29.27 0.30 1.67
CA GLY A 64 -30.35 0.64 0.76
C GLY A 64 -29.85 1.29 -0.53
N ASP A 65 -30.69 2.11 -1.12
CA ASP A 65 -30.36 2.88 -2.33
C ASP A 65 -29.32 3.96 -2.05
N ALA A 66 -28.58 4.38 -3.08
CA ALA A 66 -27.57 5.42 -2.97
C ALA A 66 -28.16 6.73 -2.44
N VAL A 67 -27.47 7.35 -1.46
CA VAL A 67 -27.83 8.67 -0.93
C VAL A 67 -26.80 9.71 -1.39
N SER A 68 -27.26 10.92 -1.69
CA SER A 68 -26.40 12.05 -2.09
C SER A 68 -26.02 12.96 -0.91
N SER A 69 -26.70 12.78 0.23
CA SER A 69 -26.39 13.44 1.49
C SER A 69 -26.85 12.57 2.66
N TRP A 70 -26.22 12.74 3.82
CA TRP A 70 -26.58 11.95 5.00
C TRP A 70 -26.52 12.79 6.27
N ASN A 71 -27.37 12.38 7.22
CA ASN A 71 -27.43 12.88 8.58
C ASN A 71 -27.53 11.67 9.50
N LEU A 72 -26.52 11.44 10.34
CA LEU A 72 -26.49 10.41 11.37
C LEU A 72 -26.96 11.01 12.69
N GLY A 73 -27.93 10.38 13.34
CA GLY A 73 -28.39 10.73 14.68
C GLY A 73 -28.19 9.59 15.67
N PHE A 74 -27.83 9.90 16.91
CA PHE A 74 -27.80 8.98 18.04
C PHE A 74 -27.92 9.70 19.37
N THR A 75 -28.19 8.96 20.44
CA THR A 75 -28.33 9.51 21.79
C THR A 75 -27.29 8.86 22.70
N PHE A 76 -26.49 9.68 23.39
CA PHE A 76 -25.59 9.20 24.42
C PHE A 76 -26.37 8.64 25.62
N PRO A 77 -26.04 7.44 26.13
CA PRO A 77 -26.75 6.89 27.26
C PRO A 77 -26.45 7.61 28.60
N ASN A 78 -25.28 8.25 28.71
CA ASN A 78 -24.90 9.01 29.92
C ASN A 78 -24.94 10.52 29.64
N SER A 79 -25.61 11.26 30.49
CA SER A 79 -25.78 12.73 30.37
C SER A 79 -24.48 13.53 30.51
N SER A 80 -23.38 12.92 30.96
CA SER A 80 -22.06 13.53 31.02
C SER A 80 -21.24 13.42 29.74
N GLN A 81 -21.65 12.54 28.80
CA GLN A 81 -20.92 12.35 27.55
C GLN A 81 -21.08 13.58 26.64
N ARG A 82 -19.96 14.05 26.08
CA ARG A 82 -19.89 15.22 25.19
C ARG A 82 -18.98 14.98 24.02
N VAL A 83 -19.40 15.43 22.83
CA VAL A 83 -18.53 15.62 21.67
C VAL A 83 -17.70 16.87 21.89
N GLN A 84 -16.38 16.76 21.77
CA GLN A 84 -15.44 17.89 21.91
C GLN A 84 -14.92 18.36 20.55
N GLN A 85 -14.39 17.45 19.76
CA GLN A 85 -13.82 17.73 18.45
C GLN A 85 -14.12 16.56 17.52
N GLY A 86 -14.79 16.83 16.40
CA GLY A 86 -15.10 15.80 15.41
C GLY A 86 -14.39 16.05 14.08
N TRP A 87 -14.29 15.00 13.26
CA TRP A 87 -13.73 15.01 11.91
C TRP A 87 -14.63 14.25 10.92
N SER A 88 -14.48 14.58 9.66
CA SER A 88 -15.22 14.00 8.53
C SER A 88 -16.75 14.15 8.59
N ALA A 89 -17.25 15.02 9.46
CA ALA A 89 -18.65 15.41 9.57
C ALA A 89 -18.79 16.75 10.32
N LYS A 90 -19.92 17.42 10.14
CA LYS A 90 -20.33 18.56 10.96
C LYS A 90 -21.10 18.04 12.17
N TRP A 91 -20.46 18.11 13.33
CA TRP A 91 -20.98 17.56 14.57
C TRP A 91 -21.77 18.61 15.36
N SER A 92 -22.90 18.21 15.90
CA SER A 92 -23.75 19.01 16.79
C SER A 92 -24.28 18.13 17.91
N GLN A 93 -24.37 18.70 19.12
CA GLN A 93 -24.94 18.02 20.28
C GLN A 93 -25.88 18.93 21.04
N THR A 94 -27.09 18.45 21.34
CA THR A 94 -28.05 19.11 22.22
C THR A 94 -28.47 18.15 23.35
N GLY A 95 -28.02 18.42 24.57
CA GLY A 95 -28.18 17.46 25.66
C GLY A 95 -27.42 16.16 25.39
N GLN A 96 -28.14 15.03 25.35
CA GLN A 96 -27.59 13.72 25.02
C GLN A 96 -27.69 13.40 23.51
N ASN A 97 -28.48 14.16 22.76
CA ASN A 97 -28.70 13.90 21.33
C ASN A 97 -27.54 14.47 20.50
N VAL A 98 -26.93 13.61 19.70
CA VAL A 98 -25.83 13.94 18.81
C VAL A 98 -26.27 13.78 17.36
N THR A 99 -25.87 14.72 16.52
CA THR A 99 -26.10 14.71 15.09
C THR A 99 -24.76 14.92 14.37
N ALA A 100 -24.51 14.12 13.34
CA ALA A 100 -23.40 14.29 12.42
C ALA A 100 -23.92 14.41 11.00
N THR A 101 -23.64 15.53 10.34
CA THR A 101 -24.05 15.79 8.94
C THR A 101 -22.82 15.73 8.06
N ASN A 102 -22.99 15.22 6.84
CA ASN A 102 -21.88 15.09 5.89
C ASN A 102 -21.16 16.41 5.59
N GLU A 103 -19.88 16.31 5.28
CA GLU A 103 -19.11 17.36 4.63
C GLU A 103 -19.39 17.37 3.11
N SER A 104 -19.00 18.43 2.42
CA SER A 104 -19.24 18.59 0.97
C SER A 104 -18.59 17.48 0.12
N TYR A 105 -17.55 16.84 0.63
CA TYR A 105 -16.76 15.82 -0.07
C TYR A 105 -17.20 14.38 0.19
N ASN A 106 -18.05 14.12 1.20
CA ASN A 106 -18.44 12.76 1.59
C ASN A 106 -19.97 12.57 1.72
N GLY A 107 -20.75 13.43 1.11
CA GLY A 107 -22.22 13.37 1.17
C GLY A 107 -22.82 12.18 0.44
N SER A 108 -22.16 11.65 -0.60
CA SER A 108 -22.67 10.55 -1.39
C SER A 108 -22.22 9.20 -0.82
N ILE A 109 -23.19 8.32 -0.50
CA ILE A 109 -22.92 6.93 -0.11
C ILE A 109 -23.71 6.02 -1.06
N GLY A 110 -23.00 5.31 -1.95
CA GLY A 110 -23.60 4.33 -2.86
C GLY A 110 -24.30 3.19 -2.12
N SER A 111 -25.12 2.42 -2.81
CA SER A 111 -25.71 1.18 -2.28
C SER A 111 -24.59 0.20 -1.90
N GLY A 112 -24.61 -0.34 -0.68
CA GLY A 112 -23.53 -1.16 -0.12
C GLY A 112 -22.27 -0.39 0.30
N GLY A 113 -22.19 0.93 0.01
CA GLY A 113 -21.08 1.80 0.35
C GLY A 113 -21.05 2.20 1.83
N SER A 114 -19.93 2.76 2.27
CA SER A 114 -19.76 3.23 3.65
C SER A 114 -18.99 4.55 3.73
N VAL A 115 -19.19 5.27 4.83
CA VAL A 115 -18.41 6.45 5.21
C VAL A 115 -17.97 6.31 6.66
N SER A 116 -16.70 6.68 6.94
CA SER A 116 -16.14 6.67 8.28
C SER A 116 -15.95 8.11 8.76
N ILE A 117 -16.42 8.36 9.97
CA ILE A 117 -16.35 9.64 10.66
C ILE A 117 -15.89 9.40 12.10
N GLY A 118 -15.56 10.44 12.86
CA GLY A 118 -15.20 10.23 14.25
C GLY A 118 -15.16 11.51 15.06
N PHE A 119 -14.96 11.36 16.36
CA PHE A 119 -14.82 12.49 17.27
C PHE A 119 -14.06 12.11 18.54
N ASN A 120 -13.43 13.10 19.14
CA ASN A 120 -12.98 13.03 20.53
C ASN A 120 -14.11 13.50 21.43
N GLY A 121 -14.34 12.79 22.51
CA GLY A 121 -15.36 13.11 23.49
C GLY A 121 -14.84 13.12 24.91
N ALA A 122 -15.66 13.69 25.83
CA ALA A 122 -15.44 13.64 27.26
C ALA A 122 -16.58 12.90 27.96
N TRP A 123 -16.29 12.32 29.11
CA TRP A 123 -17.25 11.64 29.96
C TRP A 123 -16.85 11.73 31.45
N SER A 124 -17.82 11.53 32.33
CA SER A 124 -17.58 11.31 33.76
C SER A 124 -18.48 10.19 34.28
N GLY A 125 -17.98 9.40 35.22
CA GLY A 125 -18.66 8.22 35.75
C GLY A 125 -18.51 7.01 34.87
N SER A 126 -19.14 6.98 33.69
CA SER A 126 -19.05 5.86 32.73
C SER A 126 -19.21 6.35 31.30
N ASN A 127 -18.69 5.57 30.32
CA ASN A 127 -18.78 5.84 28.89
C ASN A 127 -19.51 4.71 28.14
N PRO A 128 -20.81 4.49 28.38
CA PRO A 128 -21.56 3.47 27.63
C PRO A 128 -21.75 3.89 26.17
N LYS A 129 -21.74 2.90 25.26
CA LYS A 129 -21.93 3.12 23.83
C LYS A 129 -23.41 3.37 23.50
N PRO A 130 -23.71 4.24 22.52
CA PRO A 130 -25.06 4.33 21.95
C PRO A 130 -25.53 2.99 21.40
N THR A 131 -26.80 2.67 21.56
CA THR A 131 -27.39 1.39 21.14
C THR A 131 -28.30 1.52 19.93
N SER A 132 -28.63 2.75 19.51
CA SER A 132 -29.48 3.01 18.36
C SER A 132 -28.95 4.20 17.57
N PHE A 133 -28.98 4.06 16.25
CA PHE A 133 -28.56 5.08 15.29
C PHE A 133 -29.64 5.29 14.25
N THR A 134 -29.72 6.50 13.71
CA THR A 134 -30.61 6.81 12.58
C THR A 134 -29.78 7.43 11.45
N LEU A 135 -30.08 7.03 10.20
CA LEU A 135 -29.52 7.64 9.02
C LEU A 135 -30.67 8.29 8.23
N ASN A 136 -30.59 9.60 8.02
CA ASN A 136 -31.65 10.39 7.39
C ASN A 136 -33.04 10.18 8.06
N GLY A 137 -33.05 10.02 9.40
CA GLY A 137 -34.26 9.80 10.18
C GLY A 137 -34.77 8.34 10.21
N VAL A 138 -34.16 7.42 9.47
CA VAL A 138 -34.51 5.99 9.47
C VAL A 138 -33.59 5.23 10.41
N THR A 139 -34.15 4.39 11.29
CA THR A 139 -33.35 3.59 12.24
C THR A 139 -32.52 2.53 11.52
N CYS A 140 -31.22 2.50 11.85
CA CYS A 140 -30.28 1.51 11.30
C CYS A 140 -30.45 0.18 12.04
N ASN A 141 -30.89 -0.85 11.31
CA ASN A 141 -31.04 -2.21 11.82
C ASN A 141 -29.73 -2.97 11.59
N GLY A 142 -28.87 -3.11 12.58
CA GLY A 142 -27.61 -3.85 12.44
C GLY A 142 -26.52 -3.56 13.48
N SER A 143 -26.85 -3.03 14.65
CA SER A 143 -25.94 -2.97 15.79
C SER A 143 -26.33 -4.02 16.83
N THR A 144 -25.74 -5.20 16.76
CA THR A 144 -25.78 -6.17 17.87
C THR A 144 -24.57 -5.94 18.78
N PRO A 145 -24.78 -5.60 20.04
CA PRO A 145 -23.71 -5.71 21.03
C PRO A 145 -23.55 -7.20 21.39
N THR A 146 -22.42 -7.78 21.07
CA THR A 146 -22.05 -9.10 21.61
C THR A 146 -21.63 -8.93 23.07
N THR A 147 -22.53 -9.24 23.98
CA THR A 147 -22.21 -9.59 25.36
C THR A 147 -22.01 -11.11 25.43
N PRO A 148 -20.95 -11.61 26.07
CA PRO A 148 -20.80 -13.06 26.27
C PRO A 148 -21.79 -13.55 27.33
N PRO A 149 -22.50 -14.67 27.14
CA PRO A 149 -23.26 -15.30 28.22
C PRO A 149 -22.32 -16.09 29.11
N THR A 150 -22.37 -15.82 30.40
CA THR A 150 -21.84 -16.68 31.46
C THR A 150 -22.84 -17.80 31.75
N THR A 151 -22.42 -19.04 31.52
CA THR A 151 -23.05 -20.23 32.12
C THR A 151 -21.99 -21.23 32.57
N PRO A 152 -22.23 -21.92 33.69
CA PRO A 152 -21.23 -22.79 34.35
C PRO A 152 -21.03 -24.13 33.60
N PRO A 153 -19.92 -24.85 33.88
CA PRO A 153 -19.53 -26.00 33.07
C PRO A 153 -20.32 -27.27 33.42
N THR A 154 -20.91 -27.89 32.40
CA THR A 154 -21.30 -29.29 32.42
C THR A 154 -20.43 -30.09 31.49
N THR A 155 -19.89 -31.19 31.97
CA THR A 155 -19.01 -32.14 31.32
C THR A 155 -19.67 -32.75 30.07
N PRO A 156 -19.03 -32.77 28.88
CA PRO A 156 -19.58 -33.46 27.72
C PRO A 156 -19.12 -34.93 27.64
N PRO A 157 -19.94 -35.81 27.04
CA PRO A 157 -19.50 -37.13 26.63
C PRO A 157 -18.64 -37.05 25.35
N PRO A 158 -17.83 -38.09 25.03
CA PRO A 158 -16.87 -38.03 23.92
C PRO A 158 -17.60 -38.05 22.58
N THR A 159 -17.39 -37.01 21.78
CA THR A 159 -17.88 -36.91 20.40
C THR A 159 -16.73 -37.12 19.41
N THR A 160 -16.99 -38.01 18.48
CA THR A 160 -16.20 -38.23 17.24
C THR A 160 -16.03 -36.90 16.48
N PRO A 161 -14.84 -36.60 15.88
CA PRO A 161 -14.64 -35.38 15.12
C PRO A 161 -15.56 -35.35 13.90
N PRO A 162 -16.20 -34.19 13.60
CA PRO A 162 -16.92 -34.06 12.34
C PRO A 162 -15.92 -34.06 11.17
N PRO A 163 -16.33 -34.53 9.99
CA PRO A 163 -15.48 -34.45 8.81
C PRO A 163 -15.15 -32.97 8.48
N THR A 164 -13.87 -32.66 8.42
CA THR A 164 -13.37 -31.35 7.96
C THR A 164 -13.76 -31.18 6.49
N THR A 165 -14.77 -30.35 6.24
CA THR A 165 -15.03 -29.85 4.90
C THR A 165 -13.85 -28.95 4.50
N PRO A 166 -13.22 -29.17 3.35
CA PRO A 166 -12.21 -28.23 2.84
C PRO A 166 -12.82 -26.84 2.69
N PRO A 167 -12.06 -25.75 2.96
CA PRO A 167 -12.56 -24.40 2.67
C PRO A 167 -13.03 -24.32 1.21
N PRO A 168 -14.08 -23.54 0.90
CA PRO A 168 -14.54 -23.41 -0.46
C PRO A 168 -13.40 -22.88 -1.35
N THR A 169 -13.00 -23.67 -2.33
CA THR A 169 -12.10 -23.23 -3.39
C THR A 169 -12.91 -22.32 -4.32
N SER A 170 -12.56 -21.03 -4.38
CA SER A 170 -13.14 -20.14 -5.38
C SER A 170 -12.99 -20.71 -6.78
N PRO A 171 -13.98 -20.53 -7.67
CA PRO A 171 -13.88 -20.97 -9.06
C PRO A 171 -12.62 -20.39 -9.73
N PRO A 172 -11.99 -21.07 -10.70
CA PRO A 172 -10.88 -20.51 -11.45
C PRO A 172 -11.26 -19.17 -12.08
N GLY A 173 -10.51 -18.10 -11.73
CA GLY A 173 -10.71 -16.75 -12.28
C GLY A 173 -11.40 -15.74 -11.35
N GLU A 174 -11.90 -16.13 -10.19
CA GLU A 174 -12.41 -15.16 -9.20
C GLU A 174 -11.31 -14.74 -8.22
N LYS A 175 -11.06 -13.41 -8.13
CA LYS A 175 -10.07 -12.84 -7.21
C LYS A 175 -10.51 -13.02 -5.75
N VAL A 176 -9.59 -13.49 -4.92
CA VAL A 176 -9.78 -13.59 -3.47
C VAL A 176 -9.32 -12.30 -2.79
N ASP A 177 -9.85 -12.02 -1.60
CA ASP A 177 -9.53 -10.82 -0.84
C ASP A 177 -8.05 -10.75 -0.42
N ASN A 178 -7.47 -11.86 0.04
CA ASN A 178 -6.03 -11.95 0.33
C ASN A 178 -5.40 -13.11 -0.46
N PRO A 179 -4.57 -12.82 -1.49
CA PRO A 179 -4.01 -13.86 -2.36
C PRO A 179 -2.98 -14.77 -1.68
N TYR A 180 -2.45 -14.39 -0.53
CA TYR A 180 -1.47 -15.18 0.23
C TYR A 180 -2.13 -16.17 1.19
N LEU A 181 -3.38 -15.90 1.61
CA LEU A 181 -4.02 -16.69 2.65
C LEU A 181 -4.28 -18.12 2.18
N ASN A 182 -3.85 -19.10 3.01
CA ASN A 182 -3.96 -20.54 2.73
C ASN A 182 -3.34 -20.94 1.38
N ALA A 183 -2.28 -20.26 0.95
CA ALA A 183 -1.64 -20.47 -0.33
C ALA A 183 -0.16 -20.84 -0.17
N LYS A 184 0.26 -21.93 -0.81
CA LYS A 184 1.68 -22.29 -0.93
C LYS A 184 2.36 -21.34 -1.92
N GLY A 185 3.41 -20.65 -1.48
CA GLY A 185 4.21 -19.78 -2.32
C GLY A 185 5.17 -20.55 -3.24
N TYR A 186 5.44 -19.96 -4.39
CA TYR A 186 6.49 -20.41 -5.29
C TYR A 186 7.87 -20.15 -4.69
N VAL A 187 8.76 -21.14 -4.73
CA VAL A 187 10.16 -21.02 -4.33
C VAL A 187 11.00 -20.91 -5.60
N ASN A 188 11.64 -19.76 -5.81
CA ASN A 188 12.51 -19.54 -6.96
C ASN A 188 13.74 -20.46 -6.88
N PRO A 189 13.93 -21.44 -7.81
CA PRO A 189 15.03 -22.39 -7.74
C PRO A 189 16.40 -21.74 -7.94
N GLU A 190 16.48 -20.64 -8.69
CA GLU A 190 17.74 -19.92 -8.91
C GLU A 190 18.20 -19.21 -7.65
N TRP A 191 17.29 -18.50 -6.95
CA TRP A 191 17.58 -17.91 -5.64
C TRP A 191 17.90 -18.99 -4.60
N LYS A 192 17.11 -20.09 -4.59
CA LYS A 192 17.35 -21.22 -3.69
C LYS A 192 18.77 -21.77 -3.85
N ALA A 193 19.22 -22.01 -5.06
CA ALA A 193 20.57 -22.50 -5.34
C ALA A 193 21.66 -21.52 -4.86
N LYS A 194 21.47 -20.23 -5.10
CA LYS A 194 22.38 -19.17 -4.61
C LYS A 194 22.41 -19.14 -3.08
N ALA A 195 21.27 -19.21 -2.42
CA ALA A 195 21.18 -19.23 -0.96
C ALA A 195 21.88 -20.46 -0.37
N GLU A 196 21.66 -21.65 -0.95
CA GLU A 196 22.28 -22.91 -0.49
C GLU A 196 23.79 -22.99 -0.76
N SER A 197 24.32 -22.16 -1.66
CA SER A 197 25.77 -22.03 -1.86
C SER A 197 26.49 -21.37 -0.70
N VAL A 198 25.74 -20.72 0.21
CA VAL A 198 26.29 -20.09 1.43
C VAL A 198 25.99 -20.97 2.63
N ALA A 199 26.98 -21.16 3.51
CA ALA A 199 26.85 -22.02 4.68
C ALA A 199 25.63 -21.66 5.54
N GLY A 200 24.77 -22.63 5.78
CA GLY A 200 23.52 -22.47 6.54
C GLY A 200 22.36 -21.84 5.77
N GLY A 201 22.52 -21.53 4.46
CA GLY A 201 21.46 -20.94 3.64
C GLY A 201 20.26 -21.86 3.43
N ASN A 202 20.44 -23.17 3.56
CA ASN A 202 19.35 -24.16 3.51
C ASN A 202 18.27 -23.94 4.58
N ARG A 203 18.56 -23.22 5.67
CA ARG A 203 17.59 -22.86 6.71
C ARG A 203 16.51 -21.91 6.21
N VAL A 204 16.78 -21.16 5.15
CA VAL A 204 15.89 -20.14 4.60
C VAL A 204 15.56 -20.32 3.11
N SER A 205 16.27 -21.17 2.39
CA SER A 205 16.19 -21.32 0.93
C SER A 205 14.82 -21.77 0.40
N ASN A 206 13.94 -22.27 1.25
CA ASN A 206 12.57 -22.69 0.89
C ASN A 206 11.52 -21.58 1.10
N ASN A 207 11.92 -20.37 1.47
CA ASN A 207 10.99 -19.25 1.54
C ASN A 207 10.69 -18.69 0.14
N PRO A 208 9.45 -18.31 -0.16
CA PRO A 208 9.10 -17.64 -1.40
C PRO A 208 9.72 -16.24 -1.49
N THR A 209 10.37 -15.95 -2.60
CA THR A 209 10.88 -14.61 -2.95
C THR A 209 10.24 -14.16 -4.27
N ALA A 210 10.24 -12.86 -4.55
CA ALA A 210 9.76 -12.36 -5.83
C ALA A 210 10.80 -12.57 -6.95
N VAL A 211 10.32 -12.67 -8.19
CA VAL A 211 11.11 -12.68 -9.41
C VAL A 211 11.11 -11.27 -10.00
N TRP A 212 12.28 -10.68 -10.18
CA TRP A 212 12.39 -9.32 -10.71
C TRP A 212 12.47 -9.33 -12.23
N ILE A 213 11.54 -8.61 -12.88
CA ILE A 213 11.53 -8.36 -14.31
C ILE A 213 12.02 -6.93 -14.50
N ASP A 214 13.33 -6.70 -14.42
CA ASP A 214 13.90 -5.35 -14.36
C ASP A 214 14.39 -4.82 -15.73
N ARG A 215 14.11 -5.59 -16.81
CA ARG A 215 14.36 -5.22 -18.20
C ARG A 215 13.60 -6.14 -19.15
N ILE A 216 13.49 -5.73 -20.41
CA ILE A 216 12.76 -6.48 -21.47
C ILE A 216 13.31 -7.91 -21.61
N ALA A 217 14.64 -8.06 -21.60
CA ALA A 217 15.27 -9.38 -21.73
C ALA A 217 14.88 -10.36 -20.63
N ALA A 218 14.59 -9.89 -19.40
CA ALA A 218 14.19 -10.74 -18.28
C ALA A 218 12.84 -11.43 -18.49
N ILE A 219 12.01 -10.97 -19.42
CA ILE A 219 10.76 -11.63 -19.78
C ILE A 219 11.01 -13.06 -20.30
N ASN A 220 12.05 -13.22 -21.12
CA ASN A 220 12.44 -14.50 -21.69
C ASN A 220 13.56 -15.23 -20.93
N GLY A 221 14.20 -14.52 -19.98
CA GLY A 221 15.37 -14.98 -19.24
C GLY A 221 16.70 -14.58 -19.88
N THR A 222 17.74 -14.50 -19.05
CA THR A 222 19.05 -13.96 -19.44
C THR A 222 20.17 -14.80 -18.84
N PRO A 223 20.52 -15.94 -19.47
CA PRO A 223 21.50 -16.89 -18.92
C PRO A 223 22.91 -16.29 -18.72
N ASP A 224 23.25 -15.25 -19.47
CA ASP A 224 24.56 -14.59 -19.41
C ASP A 224 24.56 -13.33 -18.51
N SER A 225 23.45 -13.02 -17.84
CA SER A 225 23.35 -11.87 -16.93
C SER A 225 23.90 -12.19 -15.55
N SER A 226 24.58 -11.22 -14.94
CA SER A 226 24.98 -11.29 -13.53
C SER A 226 23.87 -10.88 -12.57
N SER A 227 22.90 -10.09 -13.04
CA SER A 227 21.82 -9.52 -12.21
C SER A 227 20.47 -10.24 -12.37
N ASN A 228 20.23 -10.90 -13.50
CA ASN A 228 19.01 -11.69 -13.74
C ASN A 228 19.32 -13.17 -13.81
N GLY A 229 18.29 -13.99 -13.62
CA GLY A 229 18.38 -15.42 -13.79
C GLY A 229 18.24 -15.87 -15.25
N ALA A 230 18.56 -17.13 -15.50
CA ALA A 230 18.37 -17.77 -16.80
C ALA A 230 16.88 -17.98 -17.13
N MET A 231 16.03 -18.11 -16.10
CA MET A 231 14.59 -18.35 -16.25
C MET A 231 13.84 -17.06 -16.57
N GLY A 232 13.01 -17.09 -17.61
CA GLY A 232 12.06 -16.01 -17.91
C GLY A 232 10.71 -16.22 -17.21
N VAL A 233 9.79 -15.25 -17.42
CA VAL A 233 8.46 -15.23 -16.77
C VAL A 233 7.70 -16.54 -16.97
N ARG A 234 7.66 -17.06 -18.20
CA ARG A 234 6.99 -18.33 -18.52
C ARG A 234 7.62 -19.51 -17.81
N ALA A 235 8.94 -19.59 -17.77
CA ALA A 235 9.65 -20.67 -17.10
C ALA A 235 9.39 -20.69 -15.58
N HIS A 236 9.33 -19.51 -14.95
CA HIS A 236 8.96 -19.39 -13.53
C HIS A 236 7.52 -19.81 -13.27
N LEU A 237 6.57 -19.45 -14.14
CA LEU A 237 5.17 -19.85 -14.01
C LEU A 237 5.00 -21.38 -14.19
N ASP A 238 5.73 -21.97 -15.14
CA ASP A 238 5.74 -23.42 -15.37
C ASP A 238 6.30 -24.17 -14.15
N GLU A 239 7.41 -23.68 -13.60
CA GLU A 239 8.00 -24.25 -12.39
C GLU A 239 7.09 -24.08 -11.17
N ALA A 240 6.37 -22.96 -11.06
CA ALA A 240 5.39 -22.76 -9.98
C ALA A 240 4.26 -23.80 -10.03
N LEU A 241 3.72 -24.10 -11.23
CA LEU A 241 2.74 -25.17 -11.41
C LEU A 241 3.32 -26.54 -11.02
N LYS A 242 4.56 -26.83 -11.44
CA LYS A 242 5.26 -28.07 -11.12
C LYS A 242 5.49 -28.24 -9.62
N GLN A 243 5.79 -27.16 -8.88
CA GLN A 243 5.91 -27.16 -7.43
C GLN A 243 4.56 -27.30 -6.71
N GLY A 244 3.44 -27.20 -7.42
CA GLY A 244 2.10 -27.12 -6.83
C GLY A 244 1.91 -25.85 -6.03
N ALA A 245 2.60 -24.77 -6.40
CA ALA A 245 2.41 -23.46 -5.82
C ALA A 245 1.00 -22.93 -6.10
N LYS A 246 0.49 -22.08 -5.23
CA LYS A 246 -0.79 -21.40 -5.40
C LYS A 246 -0.60 -19.92 -5.70
N TYR A 247 0.54 -19.33 -5.30
CA TYR A 247 0.90 -17.98 -5.72
C TYR A 247 2.37 -17.88 -6.13
N ILE A 248 2.64 -16.91 -6.98
CA ILE A 248 3.96 -16.47 -7.40
C ILE A 248 4.00 -14.94 -7.39
N GLN A 249 5.15 -14.36 -7.07
CA GLN A 249 5.36 -12.92 -7.00
C GLN A 249 6.32 -12.46 -8.09
N PHE A 250 5.96 -11.41 -8.84
CA PHE A 250 6.83 -10.73 -9.79
C PHE A 250 6.98 -9.26 -9.40
N VAL A 251 8.17 -8.71 -9.64
CA VAL A 251 8.39 -7.26 -9.61
C VAL A 251 8.43 -6.77 -11.05
N VAL A 252 7.45 -5.97 -11.42
CA VAL A 252 7.38 -5.26 -12.71
C VAL A 252 8.13 -3.95 -12.51
N TYR A 253 9.30 -3.82 -13.16
CA TYR A 253 10.25 -2.76 -12.82
C TYR A 253 11.07 -2.32 -14.04
N ASN A 254 10.46 -1.53 -14.93
CA ASN A 254 11.16 -1.05 -16.13
C ASN A 254 10.57 0.26 -16.67
N LEU A 255 10.04 1.16 -15.81
CA LEU A 255 9.53 2.46 -16.24
C LEU A 255 10.56 3.25 -17.04
N PRO A 256 10.12 4.07 -18.02
CA PRO A 256 11.00 5.01 -18.72
C PRO A 256 11.65 6.00 -17.75
N GLY A 257 12.98 6.08 -17.78
CA GLY A 257 13.75 6.87 -16.81
C GLY A 257 13.64 6.36 -15.38
N ARG A 258 13.53 5.05 -15.20
CA ARG A 258 13.43 4.35 -13.91
C ARG A 258 14.48 4.84 -12.93
N ASP A 259 14.10 4.92 -11.65
CA ASP A 259 14.94 5.41 -10.56
C ASP A 259 15.55 6.77 -10.87
N CYS A 260 14.69 7.70 -11.21
CA CYS A 260 15.09 9.04 -11.64
C CYS A 260 15.96 9.79 -10.60
N ALA A 261 16.00 9.31 -9.34
CA ALA A 261 16.78 9.89 -8.24
C ALA A 261 17.92 9.01 -7.72
N ALA A 262 18.08 7.76 -8.23
CA ALA A 262 19.11 6.81 -7.81
C ALA A 262 19.76 6.14 -9.03
N LEU A 263 21.10 6.25 -9.15
CA LEU A 263 21.82 5.81 -10.35
C LEU A 263 22.07 4.28 -10.37
N ALA A 264 22.17 3.64 -9.20
CA ALA A 264 22.56 2.22 -9.09
C ALA A 264 21.58 1.27 -9.77
N SER A 265 20.32 1.64 -9.86
CA SER A 265 19.20 0.84 -10.36
C SER A 265 18.53 1.46 -11.59
N ASN A 266 19.18 2.36 -12.30
CA ASN A 266 18.68 2.88 -13.58
C ASN A 266 18.30 1.75 -14.54
N GLY A 267 17.30 2.00 -15.38
CA GLY A 267 16.80 1.06 -16.38
C GLY A 267 17.34 1.31 -17.78
N GLU A 268 16.99 0.40 -18.67
CA GLU A 268 17.37 0.46 -20.10
C GLU A 268 16.52 1.45 -20.92
N LEU A 269 15.33 1.84 -20.41
CA LEU A 269 14.41 2.73 -21.11
C LEU A 269 14.68 4.19 -20.75
N GLY A 270 14.92 5.02 -21.78
CA GLY A 270 15.04 6.46 -21.62
C GLY A 270 13.71 7.10 -21.22
N PRO A 271 13.71 8.35 -20.75
CA PRO A 271 12.53 9.01 -20.20
C PRO A 271 11.36 9.17 -21.19
N ASN A 272 11.61 9.07 -22.50
CA ASN A 272 10.60 9.19 -23.54
C ASN A 272 10.16 7.82 -24.13
N ASP A 273 10.65 6.69 -23.60
CA ASP A 273 10.41 5.35 -24.12
C ASP A 273 9.11 4.71 -23.62
N LEU A 274 8.11 5.53 -23.24
CA LEU A 274 6.80 5.01 -22.83
C LEU A 274 6.13 4.08 -23.88
N PRO A 275 6.22 4.33 -25.21
CA PRO A 275 5.73 3.37 -26.19
C PRO A 275 6.42 2.01 -26.13
N ARG A 276 7.73 1.96 -25.92
CA ARG A 276 8.49 0.70 -25.78
C ARG A 276 8.13 -0.02 -24.49
N TYR A 277 8.00 0.70 -23.37
CA TYR A 277 7.52 0.15 -22.11
C TYR A 277 6.18 -0.57 -22.28
N LYS A 278 5.24 0.02 -23.03
CA LYS A 278 3.93 -0.57 -23.29
C LYS A 278 4.05 -1.81 -24.17
N ALA A 279 4.64 -1.68 -25.35
CA ALA A 279 4.62 -2.72 -26.39
C ALA A 279 5.64 -3.84 -26.18
N GLU A 280 6.85 -3.51 -25.68
CA GLU A 280 7.94 -4.47 -25.57
C GLU A 280 8.06 -5.07 -24.16
N TYR A 281 7.41 -4.46 -23.15
CA TYR A 281 7.53 -4.90 -21.76
C TYR A 281 6.18 -5.31 -21.15
N ILE A 282 5.21 -4.41 -21.00
CA ILE A 282 3.93 -4.73 -20.33
C ILE A 282 3.07 -5.69 -21.15
N ASP A 283 2.89 -5.46 -22.45
CA ASP A 283 2.03 -6.30 -23.29
C ASP A 283 2.50 -7.76 -23.34
N PRO A 284 3.82 -8.07 -23.53
CA PRO A 284 4.31 -9.44 -23.45
C PRO A 284 4.12 -10.08 -22.06
N ILE A 285 4.36 -9.35 -20.96
CA ILE A 285 4.13 -9.86 -19.61
C ILE A 285 2.65 -10.21 -19.43
N ALA A 286 1.74 -9.31 -19.82
CA ALA A 286 0.29 -9.54 -19.73
C ALA A 286 -0.15 -10.73 -20.57
N ALA A 287 0.39 -10.89 -21.78
CA ALA A 287 0.09 -12.04 -22.64
C ALA A 287 0.54 -13.37 -22.01
N ILE A 288 1.71 -13.40 -21.35
CA ILE A 288 2.19 -14.59 -20.65
C ILE A 288 1.34 -14.90 -19.42
N GLN A 289 1.09 -13.88 -18.55
CA GLN A 289 0.33 -14.07 -17.30
C GLN A 289 -1.14 -14.39 -17.56
N GLY A 290 -1.68 -13.94 -18.69
CA GLY A 290 -3.06 -14.19 -19.12
C GLY A 290 -3.26 -15.54 -19.83
N ASP A 291 -2.21 -16.34 -20.06
CA ASP A 291 -2.33 -17.67 -20.64
C ASP A 291 -3.19 -18.58 -19.74
N ALA A 292 -4.21 -19.20 -20.31
CA ALA A 292 -5.16 -20.07 -19.61
C ALA A 292 -4.48 -21.20 -18.80
N LYS A 293 -3.28 -21.61 -19.19
CA LYS A 293 -2.44 -22.57 -18.45
C LYS A 293 -2.19 -22.14 -17.01
N TYR A 294 -2.11 -20.84 -16.75
CA TYR A 294 -1.78 -20.27 -15.45
C TYR A 294 -3.00 -19.77 -14.65
N ALA A 295 -4.23 -20.00 -15.13
CA ALA A 295 -5.45 -19.52 -14.49
C ALA A 295 -5.63 -19.99 -13.03
N SER A 296 -5.00 -21.10 -12.63
CA SER A 296 -5.03 -21.61 -11.25
C SER A 296 -4.01 -20.98 -10.31
N LEU A 297 -3.06 -20.20 -10.83
CA LEU A 297 -2.07 -19.47 -10.04
C LEU A 297 -2.62 -18.08 -9.67
N ARG A 298 -2.41 -17.65 -8.45
CA ARG A 298 -2.53 -16.25 -8.03
C ARG A 298 -1.20 -15.56 -8.38
N ILE A 299 -1.20 -14.75 -9.42
CA ILE A 299 0.00 -14.03 -9.89
C ILE A 299 -0.02 -12.65 -9.24
N ILE A 300 0.95 -12.39 -8.38
CA ILE A 300 1.04 -11.14 -7.62
C ILE A 300 2.13 -10.29 -8.26
N ASN A 301 1.74 -9.12 -8.77
CA ASN A 301 2.68 -8.17 -9.34
C ASN A 301 2.92 -7.01 -8.37
N ILE A 302 4.18 -6.74 -8.08
CA ILE A 302 4.63 -5.51 -7.43
C ILE A 302 4.93 -4.52 -8.55
N ILE A 303 4.18 -3.43 -8.60
CA ILE A 303 4.19 -2.49 -9.72
C ILE A 303 5.11 -1.33 -9.43
N GLU A 304 6.21 -1.26 -10.16
CA GLU A 304 7.11 -0.14 -10.36
C GLU A 304 7.57 0.52 -9.06
N ILE A 305 8.47 -0.15 -8.37
CA ILE A 305 9.09 0.33 -7.15
C ILE A 305 9.87 1.64 -7.38
N ASP A 306 10.03 2.45 -6.34
CA ASP A 306 10.79 3.69 -6.33
C ASP A 306 10.41 4.67 -7.47
N SER A 307 9.11 4.72 -7.84
CA SER A 307 8.63 5.50 -8.98
C SER A 307 7.82 6.73 -8.58
N LEU A 308 6.54 6.54 -8.29
CA LEU A 308 5.59 7.62 -8.03
C LEU A 308 5.97 8.53 -6.84
N PRO A 309 6.52 8.02 -5.73
CA PRO A 309 6.98 8.87 -4.63
C PRO A 309 8.08 9.85 -5.03
N ASN A 310 8.94 9.49 -5.99
CA ASN A 310 9.96 10.39 -6.54
C ASN A 310 9.38 11.66 -7.17
N LEU A 311 8.18 11.57 -7.76
CA LEU A 311 7.50 12.73 -8.36
C LEU A 311 7.04 13.76 -7.32
N VAL A 312 6.96 13.36 -6.05
CA VAL A 312 6.63 14.22 -4.91
C VAL A 312 7.90 14.78 -4.28
N THR A 313 8.92 13.95 -4.06
CA THR A 313 10.05 14.28 -3.19
C THR A 313 11.35 14.63 -3.90
N ASN A 314 11.51 14.28 -5.18
CA ASN A 314 12.79 14.37 -5.87
C ASN A 314 12.74 15.18 -7.18
N THR A 315 11.72 16.05 -7.33
CA THR A 315 11.65 17.04 -8.42
C THR A 315 12.29 18.37 -8.02
N SER A 316 12.50 19.26 -8.97
CA SER A 316 13.07 20.60 -8.74
C SER A 316 12.33 21.35 -7.62
N GLY A 317 13.08 22.05 -6.79
CA GLY A 317 12.56 22.74 -5.61
C GLY A 317 12.55 21.88 -4.34
N GLN A 318 12.81 20.59 -4.44
CA GLN A 318 13.00 19.69 -3.29
C GLN A 318 14.51 19.46 -3.03
N PRO A 319 14.92 19.27 -1.76
CA PRO A 319 16.31 18.89 -1.46
C PRO A 319 16.69 17.59 -2.18
N GLY A 320 17.69 17.66 -3.05
CA GLY A 320 18.13 16.49 -3.83
C GLY A 320 17.28 16.18 -5.08
N GLY A 321 16.47 17.12 -5.56
CA GLY A 321 15.75 17.00 -6.83
C GLY A 321 16.68 16.77 -8.02
N THR A 322 16.22 16.03 -9.03
CA THR A 322 16.98 15.69 -10.23
C THR A 322 16.24 16.10 -11.49
N ALA A 323 17.00 16.48 -12.54
CA ALA A 323 16.42 16.81 -13.84
C ALA A 323 15.69 15.61 -14.48
N MET A 324 16.10 14.37 -14.19
CA MET A 324 15.43 13.18 -14.68
C MET A 324 14.02 13.06 -14.07
N CYS A 325 13.87 13.27 -12.76
CA CYS A 325 12.57 13.28 -12.10
C CYS A 325 11.65 14.39 -12.63
N ASP A 326 12.19 15.56 -12.94
CA ASP A 326 11.42 16.63 -13.60
C ASP A 326 10.94 16.20 -14.99
N THR A 327 11.81 15.57 -15.77
CA THR A 327 11.47 15.09 -17.12
C THR A 327 10.35 14.06 -17.10
N VAL A 328 10.46 13.01 -16.25
CA VAL A 328 9.45 11.94 -16.19
C VAL A 328 8.13 12.40 -15.54
N LYS A 329 8.18 13.46 -14.72
CA LYS A 329 6.98 14.14 -14.21
C LYS A 329 6.30 14.95 -15.31
N ALA A 330 7.07 15.77 -16.04
CA ALA A 330 6.55 16.66 -17.06
C ALA A 330 5.94 15.92 -18.25
N ASN A 331 6.54 14.80 -18.69
CA ASN A 331 6.01 14.00 -19.79
C ASN A 331 4.98 12.95 -19.33
N GLY A 332 4.74 12.81 -18.03
CA GLY A 332 3.80 11.87 -17.44
C GLY A 332 4.20 10.40 -17.55
N ALA A 333 5.47 10.09 -17.84
CA ALA A 333 5.93 8.73 -18.09
C ALA A 333 5.60 7.77 -16.94
N TYR A 334 5.81 8.17 -15.68
CA TYR A 334 5.54 7.34 -14.52
C TYR A 334 4.04 7.13 -14.31
N VAL A 335 3.25 8.20 -14.31
CA VAL A 335 1.80 8.14 -14.10
C VAL A 335 1.13 7.30 -15.18
N ASN A 336 1.46 7.56 -16.44
CA ASN A 336 0.87 6.83 -17.57
C ASN A 336 1.41 5.40 -17.70
N GLY A 337 2.66 5.16 -17.34
CA GLY A 337 3.27 3.82 -17.35
C GLY A 337 2.64 2.91 -16.31
N VAL A 338 2.57 3.37 -15.05
CA VAL A 338 1.91 2.64 -13.96
C VAL A 338 0.44 2.40 -14.29
N GLY A 339 -0.29 3.43 -14.76
CA GLY A 339 -1.69 3.29 -15.17
C GLY A 339 -1.87 2.26 -16.28
N TYR A 340 -0.99 2.23 -17.28
CA TYR A 340 -1.03 1.24 -18.35
C TYR A 340 -0.79 -0.19 -17.84
N ALA A 341 0.22 -0.38 -17.00
CA ALA A 341 0.51 -1.68 -16.39
C ALA A 341 -0.70 -2.19 -15.58
N LEU A 342 -1.29 -1.32 -14.75
CA LEU A 342 -2.49 -1.64 -13.99
C LEU A 342 -3.68 -2.00 -14.87
N SER A 343 -3.90 -1.26 -15.98
CA SER A 343 -4.98 -1.51 -16.93
C SER A 343 -4.84 -2.89 -17.58
N LYS A 344 -3.64 -3.23 -18.06
CA LYS A 344 -3.39 -4.49 -18.76
C LYS A 344 -3.37 -5.70 -17.83
N LEU A 345 -2.62 -5.61 -16.75
CA LEU A 345 -2.45 -6.70 -15.79
C LEU A 345 -3.69 -6.87 -14.90
N GLY A 346 -4.34 -5.77 -14.52
CA GLY A 346 -5.56 -5.79 -13.71
C GLY A 346 -6.78 -6.39 -14.39
N ALA A 347 -6.79 -6.41 -15.73
CA ALA A 347 -7.83 -7.06 -16.52
C ALA A 347 -7.80 -8.60 -16.42
N LEU A 348 -6.69 -9.18 -15.93
CA LEU A 348 -6.52 -10.63 -15.81
C LEU A 348 -7.12 -11.13 -14.49
N GLY A 349 -7.98 -12.14 -14.56
CA GLY A 349 -8.74 -12.64 -13.40
C GLY A 349 -7.89 -13.28 -12.29
N ASN A 350 -6.69 -13.74 -12.62
CA ASN A 350 -5.75 -14.41 -11.71
C ASN A 350 -4.59 -13.51 -11.26
N VAL A 351 -4.58 -12.22 -11.61
CA VAL A 351 -3.49 -11.27 -11.35
C VAL A 351 -3.89 -10.25 -10.29
N TYR A 352 -3.02 -10.03 -9.33
CA TYR A 352 -3.18 -9.14 -8.17
C TYR A 352 -2.08 -8.09 -8.19
N ASN A 353 -2.42 -6.83 -8.39
CA ASN A 353 -1.44 -5.75 -8.49
C ASN A 353 -1.32 -4.99 -7.17
N TYR A 354 -0.10 -4.90 -6.63
CA TYR A 354 0.28 -4.07 -5.50
C TYR A 354 1.23 -2.98 -5.98
N ILE A 355 0.86 -1.72 -5.77
CA ILE A 355 1.71 -0.58 -6.18
C ILE A 355 2.71 -0.31 -5.07
N ASP A 356 3.95 0.00 -5.43
CA ASP A 356 4.95 0.44 -4.46
C ASP A 356 4.55 1.76 -3.81
N ALA A 357 4.65 1.80 -2.49
CA ALA A 357 4.28 2.92 -1.65
C ALA A 357 5.43 3.37 -0.72
N ALA A 358 6.66 3.24 -1.19
CA ALA A 358 7.87 3.68 -0.50
C ALA A 358 8.04 3.07 0.91
N HIS A 359 8.42 3.87 1.91
CA HIS A 359 8.60 3.47 3.30
C HIS A 359 8.49 4.68 4.23
N HIS A 360 8.35 4.44 5.57
CA HIS A 360 8.17 5.52 6.53
C HIS A 360 9.31 6.54 6.50
N GLY A 361 10.56 6.11 6.38
CA GLY A 361 11.73 6.98 6.33
C GLY A 361 11.85 7.82 5.04
N TRP A 362 10.91 7.69 4.10
CA TRP A 362 10.83 8.50 2.88
C TRP A 362 9.57 9.37 2.85
N ILE A 363 8.40 8.79 3.13
CA ILE A 363 7.14 9.53 2.99
C ILE A 363 6.35 9.68 4.30
N GLY A 364 6.96 9.44 5.46
CA GLY A 364 6.30 9.53 6.76
C GLY A 364 6.06 10.95 7.30
N TRP A 365 6.43 12.01 6.56
CA TRP A 365 6.15 13.42 6.87
C TRP A 365 4.87 13.88 6.16
N ASP A 366 4.11 14.79 6.78
CA ASP A 366 2.86 15.31 6.19
C ASP A 366 3.04 15.88 4.80
N SER A 367 4.18 16.56 4.55
CA SER A 367 4.53 17.12 3.23
C SER A 367 4.63 16.06 2.12
N ASN A 368 4.86 14.80 2.47
CA ASN A 368 5.07 13.70 1.53
C ASN A 368 3.92 12.69 1.56
N PHE A 369 3.38 12.38 2.75
CA PHE A 369 2.39 11.35 3.01
C PHE A 369 1.09 11.54 2.21
N GLY A 370 0.47 12.71 2.34
CA GLY A 370 -0.73 13.08 1.60
C GLY A 370 -0.49 13.15 0.09
N PRO A 371 0.46 13.98 -0.37
CA PRO A 371 0.77 14.10 -1.80
C PRO A 371 1.15 12.79 -2.48
N THR A 372 1.83 11.86 -1.78
CA THR A 372 2.10 10.53 -2.35
C THR A 372 0.83 9.72 -2.54
N ALA A 373 -0.10 9.72 -1.59
CA ALA A 373 -1.38 9.03 -1.75
C ALA A 373 -2.18 9.59 -2.94
N ASP A 374 -2.17 10.91 -3.14
CA ASP A 374 -2.82 11.56 -4.28
C ASP A 374 -2.12 11.20 -5.61
N GLN A 375 -0.78 11.11 -5.61
CA GLN A 375 0.00 10.71 -6.78
C GLN A 375 -0.27 9.25 -7.18
N LEU A 376 -0.36 8.34 -6.20
CA LEU A 376 -0.74 6.95 -6.39
C LEU A 376 -2.16 6.84 -6.97
N LYS A 377 -3.09 7.64 -6.46
CA LYS A 377 -4.46 7.70 -6.98
C LYS A 377 -4.50 8.19 -8.42
N ALA A 378 -3.74 9.23 -8.76
CA ALA A 378 -3.66 9.75 -10.12
C ALA A 378 -3.16 8.67 -11.10
N ALA A 379 -2.13 7.89 -10.73
CA ALA A 379 -1.63 6.80 -11.56
C ALA A 379 -2.64 5.64 -11.68
N ALA A 380 -3.32 5.30 -10.60
CA ALA A 380 -4.31 4.20 -10.59
C ALA A 380 -5.49 4.44 -11.53
N VAL A 381 -5.79 5.68 -11.90
CA VAL A 381 -6.88 6.02 -12.82
C VAL A 381 -6.39 6.53 -14.18
N ALA A 382 -5.09 6.48 -14.44
CA ALA A 382 -4.50 6.90 -15.72
C ALA A 382 -4.55 5.78 -16.77
N SER A 383 -4.36 6.13 -18.04
CA SER A 383 -4.18 5.20 -19.18
C SER A 383 -5.22 4.09 -19.27
N GLY A 384 -6.50 4.39 -18.95
CA GLY A 384 -7.62 3.45 -19.01
C GLY A 384 -7.71 2.50 -17.80
N SER A 385 -6.92 2.73 -16.74
CA SER A 385 -7.03 1.99 -15.49
C SER A 385 -8.11 2.57 -14.56
N THR A 386 -8.44 1.81 -13.53
CA THR A 386 -9.33 2.20 -12.43
C THR A 386 -8.77 1.68 -11.11
N VAL A 387 -9.28 2.19 -9.99
CA VAL A 387 -8.89 1.70 -8.66
C VAL A 387 -9.15 0.22 -8.45
N ASN A 388 -10.09 -0.38 -9.22
CA ASN A 388 -10.38 -1.81 -9.15
C ASN A 388 -9.25 -2.69 -9.72
N ASN A 389 -8.32 -2.10 -10.47
CA ASN A 389 -7.10 -2.79 -10.95
C ASN A 389 -6.00 -2.85 -9.90
N VAL A 390 -6.18 -2.19 -8.75
CA VAL A 390 -5.26 -2.17 -7.62
C VAL A 390 -5.80 -3.06 -6.52
N HIS A 391 -5.06 -4.11 -6.19
CA HIS A 391 -5.41 -5.01 -5.09
C HIS A 391 -4.92 -4.48 -3.75
N GLY A 392 -3.76 -3.84 -3.76
CA GLY A 392 -3.17 -3.25 -2.58
C GLY A 392 -1.89 -2.47 -2.86
N PHE A 393 -1.11 -2.28 -1.81
CA PHE A 393 0.15 -1.54 -1.86
C PHE A 393 1.23 -2.29 -1.10
N ILE A 394 2.49 -1.99 -1.42
CA ILE A 394 3.63 -2.54 -0.70
C ILE A 394 4.48 -1.41 -0.15
N VAL A 395 5.03 -1.63 1.05
CA VAL A 395 5.99 -0.71 1.67
C VAL A 395 7.30 -1.42 1.98
N ASN A 396 8.36 -0.65 2.15
CA ASN A 396 9.70 -1.12 2.47
C ASN A 396 10.34 -2.02 1.41
N THR A 397 9.84 -1.99 0.16
CA THR A 397 10.40 -2.80 -0.93
C THR A 397 11.88 -2.49 -1.09
N ALA A 398 12.72 -3.53 -1.04
CA ALA A 398 14.16 -3.42 -1.15
C ALA A 398 14.83 -2.45 -0.16
N ASN A 399 14.19 -2.16 0.97
CA ASN A 399 14.70 -1.27 2.00
C ASN A 399 14.99 -2.04 3.32
N TYR A 400 15.36 -1.31 4.37
CA TYR A 400 15.88 -1.85 5.63
C TYR A 400 15.14 -1.35 6.87
N SER A 401 14.09 -0.56 6.71
CA SER A 401 13.34 0.04 7.81
C SER A 401 12.73 -1.02 8.72
N ALA A 402 12.93 -0.88 10.03
CA ALA A 402 12.45 -1.86 11.01
C ALA A 402 10.95 -2.09 10.89
N LEU A 403 10.53 -3.36 10.97
CA LEU A 403 9.11 -3.72 10.98
C LEU A 403 8.38 -3.12 12.19
N ARG A 404 9.03 -3.14 13.36
CA ARG A 404 8.56 -2.58 14.63
C ARG A 404 9.70 -1.97 15.42
N GLU A 405 9.43 -0.83 16.05
CA GLU A 405 10.32 -0.20 17.03
C GLU A 405 9.73 -0.33 18.45
N PRO A 406 10.02 -1.44 19.15
CA PRO A 406 9.33 -1.73 20.42
C PRO A 406 9.70 -0.77 21.56
N TYR A 407 10.85 -0.11 21.49
CA TYR A 407 11.39 0.71 22.58
C TYR A 407 11.39 2.22 22.28
N VAL A 408 10.94 2.63 21.10
CA VAL A 408 10.85 4.04 20.68
C VAL A 408 9.50 4.26 20.05
N LYS A 409 8.61 4.96 20.75
CA LYS A 409 7.28 5.31 20.23
C LYS A 409 7.27 6.78 19.84
N ILE A 410 6.55 7.11 18.78
CA ILE A 410 6.44 8.47 18.28
C ILE A 410 5.89 9.48 19.32
N THR A 411 5.18 8.97 20.31
CA THR A 411 4.59 9.74 21.42
C THR A 411 5.52 9.94 22.61
N ASP A 412 6.71 9.30 22.59
CA ASP A 412 7.63 9.37 23.73
C ASP A 412 8.21 10.78 23.90
N ASN A 413 8.56 11.07 25.16
CA ASN A 413 9.14 12.33 25.58
C ASN A 413 10.36 12.07 26.46
N VAL A 414 11.42 12.87 26.29
CA VAL A 414 12.61 12.85 27.14
C VAL A 414 12.79 14.24 27.75
N ASN A 415 12.61 14.36 29.06
CA ASN A 415 12.73 15.62 29.79
C ASN A 415 11.87 16.76 29.19
N GLY A 416 10.64 16.46 28.77
CA GLY A 416 9.72 17.42 28.15
C GLY A 416 9.94 17.66 26.65
N THR A 417 10.94 17.01 26.03
CA THR A 417 11.24 17.13 24.59
C THR A 417 10.72 15.91 23.85
N SER A 418 9.91 16.10 22.82
CA SER A 418 9.39 15.02 21.98
C SER A 418 10.51 14.28 21.24
N VAL A 419 10.46 12.95 21.18
CA VAL A 419 11.39 12.11 20.41
C VAL A 419 11.43 12.46 18.93
N ARG A 420 10.36 13.08 18.40
CA ARG A 420 10.31 13.57 17.01
C ARG A 420 11.38 14.62 16.71
N GLN A 421 11.94 15.30 17.72
CA GLN A 421 13.04 16.25 17.58
C GLN A 421 14.41 15.59 17.50
N SER A 422 14.52 14.26 17.68
CA SER A 422 15.78 13.55 17.48
C SER A 422 16.22 13.61 16.01
N LYS A 423 17.54 13.59 15.81
CA LYS A 423 18.12 13.58 14.45
C LYS A 423 17.71 12.36 13.61
N TRP A 424 17.39 11.24 14.27
CA TRP A 424 16.94 10.03 13.59
C TRP A 424 15.52 10.15 13.07
N ILE A 425 14.59 10.65 13.90
CA ILE A 425 13.17 10.76 13.56
C ILE A 425 12.90 12.01 12.71
N ASP A 426 13.57 13.12 13.01
CA ASP A 426 13.51 14.38 12.26
C ASP A 426 12.08 14.81 11.90
N TRP A 427 11.22 14.88 12.94
CA TRP A 427 9.81 15.25 12.80
C TRP A 427 8.93 14.27 12.02
N ASN A 428 9.44 13.10 11.62
CA ASN A 428 8.60 12.03 11.05
C ASN A 428 7.44 11.68 11.99
N PHE A 429 6.33 11.20 11.45
CA PHE A 429 5.16 10.75 12.21
C PHE A 429 5.20 9.25 12.54
N TYR A 430 6.17 8.52 12.01
CA TYR A 430 6.30 7.07 12.15
C TYR A 430 7.72 6.69 12.53
N THR A 431 7.85 5.64 13.31
CA THR A 431 9.15 5.06 13.69
C THR A 431 9.39 3.71 13.03
N ASP A 432 8.34 3.07 12.50
CA ASP A 432 8.41 1.72 11.94
C ASP A 432 7.43 1.49 10.77
N GLU A 433 7.66 0.40 10.02
CA GLU A 433 6.89 0.12 8.82
C GLU A 433 5.47 -0.37 9.10
N LEU A 434 5.23 -1.06 10.20
CA LEU A 434 3.88 -1.58 10.48
C LEU A 434 2.91 -0.44 10.78
N SER A 435 3.27 0.46 11.70
CA SER A 435 2.44 1.62 12.03
C SER A 435 2.22 2.53 10.83
N PHE A 436 3.28 2.72 10.02
CA PHE A 436 3.21 3.47 8.78
C PHE A 436 2.27 2.82 7.76
N ALA A 437 2.43 1.52 7.48
CA ALA A 437 1.61 0.80 6.51
C ALA A 437 0.11 0.85 6.84
N GLN A 438 -0.24 0.66 8.12
CA GLN A 438 -1.63 0.72 8.57
C GLN A 438 -2.22 2.13 8.44
N ALA A 439 -1.46 3.16 8.78
CA ALA A 439 -1.88 4.54 8.63
C ALA A 439 -1.99 4.93 7.14
N PHE A 440 -1.03 4.50 6.31
CA PHE A 440 -1.04 4.81 4.88
C PHE A 440 -2.18 4.09 4.15
N ARG A 441 -2.50 2.84 4.52
CA ARG A 441 -3.71 2.16 4.06
C ARG A 441 -4.97 3.00 4.31
N THR A 442 -5.11 3.52 5.51
CA THR A 442 -6.24 4.40 5.87
C THR A 442 -6.27 5.65 4.99
N LYS A 443 -5.11 6.27 4.76
CA LYS A 443 -5.00 7.43 3.86
C LYS A 443 -5.37 7.08 2.42
N LEU A 444 -4.90 5.96 1.89
CA LEU A 444 -5.21 5.49 0.55
C LEU A 444 -6.72 5.27 0.35
N VAL A 445 -7.40 4.65 1.31
CA VAL A 445 -8.86 4.53 1.30
C VAL A 445 -9.52 5.91 1.29
N SER A 446 -9.01 6.85 2.07
CA SER A 446 -9.57 8.21 2.16
C SER A 446 -9.45 9.01 0.85
N VAL A 447 -8.45 8.74 0.01
CA VAL A 447 -8.32 9.38 -1.33
C VAL A 447 -9.06 8.61 -2.43
N GLY A 448 -9.80 7.55 -2.07
CA GLY A 448 -10.76 6.87 -2.94
C GLY A 448 -10.26 5.56 -3.55
N PHE A 449 -9.35 4.85 -2.90
CA PHE A 449 -9.13 3.42 -3.15
C PHE A 449 -10.19 2.59 -2.43
N ASN A 450 -10.36 1.34 -2.85
CA ASN A 450 -11.32 0.42 -2.26
C ASN A 450 -11.00 0.15 -0.78
N SER A 451 -12.01 -0.03 0.04
CA SER A 451 -11.84 -0.25 1.49
C SER A 451 -11.16 -1.58 1.84
N ASN A 452 -11.16 -2.54 0.93
CA ASN A 452 -10.55 -3.86 1.10
C ASN A 452 -9.14 -3.99 0.52
N ILE A 453 -8.50 -2.88 0.08
CA ILE A 453 -7.09 -2.93 -0.32
C ILE A 453 -6.25 -3.48 0.82
N GLY A 454 -5.32 -4.39 0.50
CA GLY A 454 -4.35 -4.91 1.46
C GLY A 454 -3.00 -4.20 1.41
N MET A 455 -2.20 -4.37 2.45
CA MET A 455 -0.82 -3.90 2.46
C MET A 455 0.14 -5.10 2.49
N LEU A 456 1.25 -4.98 1.80
CA LEU A 456 2.41 -5.86 1.94
C LEU A 456 3.53 -5.09 2.62
N ILE A 457 4.34 -5.78 3.41
CA ILE A 457 5.58 -5.23 3.98
C ILE A 457 6.72 -6.15 3.57
N ASP A 458 7.72 -5.61 2.86
CA ASP A 458 8.95 -6.35 2.57
C ASP A 458 9.79 -6.46 3.85
N THR A 459 9.93 -7.69 4.34
CA THR A 459 10.66 -8.01 5.58
C THR A 459 11.99 -8.72 5.30
N SER A 460 12.42 -8.77 4.06
CA SER A 460 13.58 -9.56 3.64
C SER A 460 14.88 -9.16 4.34
N ARG A 461 15.07 -7.86 4.69
CA ARG A 461 16.35 -7.34 5.17
C ARG A 461 16.23 -6.37 6.35
N ASN A 462 15.14 -6.41 7.09
CA ASN A 462 14.85 -5.46 8.18
C ASN A 462 14.85 -6.06 9.59
N GLY A 463 15.48 -7.23 9.76
CA GLY A 463 15.51 -7.95 11.04
C GLY A 463 16.31 -7.27 12.13
N TRP A 464 17.49 -6.71 11.78
CA TRP A 464 18.35 -5.98 12.72
C TRP A 464 18.59 -6.74 14.03
N GLY A 465 18.98 -8.02 13.91
CA GLY A 465 19.32 -8.89 15.05
C GLY A 465 20.78 -8.76 15.48
N GLY A 466 21.28 -9.82 16.09
CA GLY A 466 22.65 -9.87 16.60
C GLY A 466 22.85 -8.99 17.84
N THR A 467 24.12 -8.76 18.20
CA THR A 467 24.50 -8.05 19.43
C THR A 467 24.19 -6.54 19.42
N ALA A 468 23.99 -5.96 18.23
CA ALA A 468 23.65 -4.55 18.08
C ALA A 468 22.16 -4.25 18.32
N ARG A 469 21.29 -5.29 18.36
CA ARG A 469 19.85 -5.11 18.62
C ARG A 469 19.63 -4.69 20.07
N PRO A 470 18.91 -3.58 20.32
CA PRO A 470 18.61 -3.16 21.68
C PRO A 470 17.69 -4.16 22.39
N THR A 471 17.86 -4.30 23.70
CA THR A 471 17.02 -5.13 24.59
C THR A 471 16.10 -4.30 25.48
N GLY A 472 16.12 -2.96 25.35
CA GLY A 472 15.34 -2.02 26.12
C GLY A 472 15.44 -0.60 25.56
N PRO A 473 14.71 0.37 26.16
CA PRO A 473 14.78 1.76 25.76
C PRO A 473 16.15 2.37 26.02
N GLY A 474 16.51 3.41 25.27
CA GLY A 474 17.74 4.18 25.49
C GLY A 474 17.68 5.03 26.76
N ALA A 475 18.84 5.56 27.16
CA ALA A 475 18.95 6.40 28.35
C ALA A 475 18.23 7.75 28.15
N LEU A 476 17.54 8.25 29.19
CA LEU A 476 16.74 9.48 29.19
C LEU A 476 17.59 10.77 29.35
N THR A 477 18.83 10.77 28.87
CA THR A 477 19.75 11.94 28.99
C THR A 477 19.46 13.00 27.92
N SER A 478 19.10 12.54 26.70
CA SER A 478 18.65 13.40 25.60
C SER A 478 17.76 12.60 24.65
N VAL A 479 16.99 13.26 23.80
CA VAL A 479 16.15 12.59 22.79
C VAL A 479 17.00 11.77 21.81
N ASP A 480 18.16 12.27 21.39
CA ASP A 480 19.07 11.53 20.51
C ASP A 480 19.65 10.29 21.20
N THR A 481 20.04 10.39 22.47
CA THR A 481 20.55 9.25 23.24
C THR A 481 19.46 8.19 23.44
N TYR A 482 18.26 8.63 23.80
CA TYR A 482 17.11 7.74 23.98
C TYR A 482 16.78 6.99 22.69
N VAL A 483 16.60 7.72 21.59
CA VAL A 483 16.24 7.14 20.29
C VAL A 483 17.37 6.25 19.76
N ASN A 484 18.63 6.69 19.80
CA ASN A 484 19.75 5.90 19.31
C ASN A 484 20.02 4.66 20.18
N GLY A 485 19.76 4.71 21.48
CA GLY A 485 19.89 3.55 22.37
C GLY A 485 18.78 2.53 22.19
N GLY A 486 17.54 2.98 21.94
CA GLY A 486 16.35 2.12 21.90
C GLY A 486 15.93 1.65 20.50
N ARG A 487 16.24 2.38 19.42
CA ARG A 487 15.81 2.02 18.06
C ARG A 487 16.43 0.72 17.57
N VAL A 488 15.62 -0.10 16.90
CA VAL A 488 16.05 -1.37 16.30
C VAL A 488 16.79 -1.14 14.99
N ASP A 489 16.30 -0.24 14.14
CA ASP A 489 16.99 0.12 12.90
C ASP A 489 18.36 0.73 13.20
N ARG A 490 19.42 0.04 12.82
CA ARG A 490 20.80 0.43 13.16
C ARG A 490 21.54 1.18 12.06
N ARG A 491 20.84 1.57 10.97
CA ARG A 491 21.44 2.45 9.95
C ARG A 491 21.99 3.72 10.57
N ILE A 492 23.00 4.29 9.93
CA ILE A 492 23.59 5.57 10.36
C ILE A 492 22.54 6.70 10.18
N HIS A 493 21.79 6.66 9.10
CA HIS A 493 20.70 7.58 8.79
C HIS A 493 19.54 6.84 8.11
N ALA A 494 18.31 7.23 8.38
CA ALA A 494 17.10 6.60 7.80
C ALA A 494 17.04 6.69 6.27
N GLY A 495 17.69 7.68 5.67
CA GLY A 495 17.82 7.84 4.22
C GLY A 495 18.91 6.96 3.56
N ASN A 496 19.65 6.15 4.33
CA ASN A 496 20.61 5.20 3.76
C ASN A 496 19.87 3.96 3.26
N TRP A 497 20.12 3.54 2.03
CA TRP A 497 19.33 2.51 1.36
C TRP A 497 20.16 1.38 0.71
N CYS A 498 21.44 1.60 0.39
CA CYS A 498 22.23 0.65 -0.38
C CYS A 498 23.02 -0.30 0.52
N ASN A 499 22.83 -1.61 0.35
CA ASN A 499 23.60 -2.71 0.95
C ASN A 499 24.01 -2.49 2.43
N GLN A 500 23.06 -2.17 3.28
CA GLN A 500 23.34 -1.67 4.64
C GLN A 500 24.03 -2.69 5.53
N SER A 501 25.17 -2.30 6.06
CA SER A 501 25.94 -3.09 7.01
C SER A 501 25.16 -3.28 8.33
N GLY A 502 25.22 -4.48 8.90
CA GLY A 502 24.54 -4.82 10.16
C GLY A 502 23.07 -5.23 10.00
N ALA A 503 22.50 -5.10 8.81
CA ALA A 503 21.15 -5.56 8.53
C ALA A 503 21.00 -7.08 8.70
N GLY A 504 19.81 -7.54 9.01
CA GLY A 504 19.48 -8.96 9.19
C GLY A 504 18.23 -9.37 8.40
N LEU A 505 18.08 -10.67 8.14
CA LEU A 505 16.81 -11.21 7.67
C LEU A 505 15.71 -10.89 8.68
N GLY A 506 14.60 -10.36 8.20
CA GLY A 506 13.43 -10.05 9.03
C GLY A 506 12.48 -11.23 9.18
N GLU A 507 11.22 -10.92 9.53
CA GLU A 507 10.15 -11.91 9.59
C GLU A 507 10.07 -12.69 8.29
N ARG A 508 9.90 -14.03 8.41
CA ARG A 508 9.72 -14.90 7.24
C ARG A 508 8.38 -14.61 6.59
N PRO A 509 8.23 -14.86 5.28
CA PRO A 509 6.96 -14.65 4.60
C PRO A 509 5.80 -15.28 5.36
N LYS A 510 4.77 -14.47 5.63
CA LYS A 510 3.63 -14.84 6.46
C LYS A 510 2.37 -14.14 5.98
N ALA A 511 1.32 -14.91 5.67
CA ALA A 511 0.02 -14.37 5.28
C ALA A 511 -0.75 -13.83 6.50
N ALA A 512 -1.50 -12.75 6.30
CA ALA A 512 -2.38 -12.11 7.27
C ALA A 512 -1.74 -11.94 8.66
N PRO A 513 -0.52 -11.35 8.75
CA PRO A 513 0.18 -11.23 10.02
C PRO A 513 -0.47 -10.24 10.98
N GLU A 514 -1.11 -9.20 10.46
CA GLU A 514 -1.70 -8.07 11.19
C GLU A 514 -2.93 -7.54 10.45
N SER A 515 -3.78 -6.80 11.15
CA SER A 515 -4.96 -6.17 10.55
C SER A 515 -4.57 -5.20 9.42
N GLY A 516 -5.19 -5.38 8.24
CA GLY A 516 -4.92 -4.58 7.05
C GLY A 516 -3.61 -4.92 6.32
N ILE A 517 -2.86 -5.92 6.79
CA ILE A 517 -1.64 -6.42 6.16
C ILE A 517 -1.92 -7.80 5.57
N ASP A 518 -1.87 -7.90 4.24
CA ASP A 518 -2.10 -9.16 3.52
C ASP A 518 -0.98 -10.17 3.75
N ALA A 519 0.28 -9.68 3.74
CA ALA A 519 1.41 -10.54 4.05
C ALA A 519 2.67 -9.74 4.44
N TYR A 520 3.53 -10.37 5.25
CA TYR A 520 4.96 -10.11 5.23
C TYR A 520 5.56 -10.92 4.08
N VAL A 521 6.40 -10.28 3.28
CA VAL A 521 6.94 -10.84 2.03
C VAL A 521 8.44 -10.63 1.94
N TRP A 522 9.10 -11.45 1.14
CA TRP A 522 10.49 -11.25 0.71
C TRP A 522 10.49 -10.88 -0.77
N VAL A 523 10.18 -9.61 -1.05
CA VAL A 523 10.12 -9.10 -2.42
C VAL A 523 11.53 -8.87 -2.94
N LYS A 524 12.40 -8.20 -2.18
CA LYS A 524 13.82 -8.21 -2.50
C LYS A 524 14.42 -9.54 -2.07
N PRO A 525 14.89 -10.39 -3.01
CA PRO A 525 15.53 -11.65 -2.63
C PRO A 525 16.77 -11.35 -1.76
N PRO A 526 16.85 -11.87 -0.53
CA PRO A 526 18.02 -11.65 0.32
C PRO A 526 19.30 -12.10 -0.36
N GLY A 527 20.33 -11.25 -0.31
CA GLY A 527 21.63 -11.52 -0.95
C GLY A 527 21.75 -10.99 -2.38
N GLU A 528 20.69 -10.39 -2.95
CA GLU A 528 20.82 -9.63 -4.20
C GLU A 528 21.19 -8.18 -3.89
N SER A 529 22.30 -7.71 -4.47
CA SER A 529 22.84 -6.37 -4.28
C SER A 529 21.86 -5.26 -4.66
N ASP A 530 21.93 -4.12 -3.95
CA ASP A 530 21.21 -2.89 -4.32
C ASP A 530 21.99 -2.08 -5.37
N GLY A 531 23.32 -2.19 -5.38
CA GLY A 531 24.21 -1.49 -6.28
C GLY A 531 25.67 -1.74 -5.95
N SER A 532 26.55 -1.50 -6.90
CA SER A 532 27.98 -1.73 -6.74
C SER A 532 28.65 -0.71 -5.83
N SER A 533 29.61 -1.17 -5.00
CA SER A 533 30.39 -0.32 -4.10
C SER A 533 31.41 0.60 -4.82
N LYS A 534 31.61 0.39 -6.10
CA LYS A 534 32.44 1.19 -7.02
C LYS A 534 31.89 1.08 -8.42
N GLU A 535 32.34 1.93 -9.33
CA GLU A 535 31.95 1.83 -10.73
C GLU A 535 32.40 0.48 -11.34
N ILE A 536 31.43 -0.26 -11.91
CA ILE A 536 31.65 -1.54 -12.61
C ILE A 536 31.06 -1.43 -14.00
N PRO A 537 31.88 -1.43 -15.07
CA PRO A 537 31.37 -1.45 -16.44
C PRO A 537 30.45 -2.67 -16.66
N ASN A 538 29.28 -2.45 -17.24
CA ASN A 538 28.32 -3.52 -17.56
C ASN A 538 27.47 -3.15 -18.77
N ASN A 539 26.79 -4.14 -19.35
CA ASN A 539 25.87 -3.99 -20.48
C ASN A 539 24.39 -4.08 -20.06
N GLU A 540 24.11 -3.97 -18.75
CA GLU A 540 22.79 -4.17 -18.18
C GLU A 540 22.10 -2.83 -17.83
N GLY A 541 22.70 -1.68 -18.17
CA GLY A 541 22.19 -0.35 -17.88
C GLY A 541 22.34 0.08 -16.41
N LYS A 542 23.06 -0.70 -15.57
CA LYS A 542 23.24 -0.40 -14.15
C LYS A 542 24.31 0.66 -13.93
N GLY A 543 23.93 1.77 -13.32
CA GLY A 543 24.86 2.87 -12.97
C GLY A 543 25.60 2.61 -11.64
N PHE A 544 26.47 3.56 -11.30
CA PHE A 544 27.11 3.63 -9.99
C PHE A 544 26.49 4.79 -9.18
N ASP A 545 25.97 4.48 -8.00
CA ASP A 545 25.49 5.48 -7.06
C ASP A 545 26.41 5.53 -5.85
N ARG A 546 26.84 6.73 -5.49
CA ARG A 546 27.73 6.92 -4.34
C ARG A 546 27.12 6.49 -3.00
N MET A 547 25.80 6.40 -2.88
CA MET A 547 25.16 5.82 -1.71
C MET A 547 25.52 4.34 -1.49
N CYS A 548 26.04 3.65 -2.51
CA CYS A 548 26.57 2.30 -2.44
C CYS A 548 28.08 2.23 -2.14
N ASP A 549 28.78 3.37 -2.17
CA ASP A 549 30.20 3.50 -1.81
C ASP A 549 30.37 3.55 -0.29
N PRO A 550 31.04 2.57 0.37
CA PRO A 550 31.22 2.56 1.81
C PRO A 550 32.06 3.74 2.35
N THR A 551 32.79 4.44 1.48
CA THR A 551 33.62 5.60 1.85
C THR A 551 32.88 6.94 1.67
N TYR A 552 31.68 6.91 1.13
CA TYR A 552 30.92 8.12 0.86
C TYR A 552 30.38 8.77 2.14
N THR A 553 30.67 10.03 2.32
CA THR A 553 30.30 10.83 3.50
C THR A 553 28.90 11.44 3.41
N GLY A 554 28.15 11.08 2.37
CA GLY A 554 26.75 11.44 2.25
C GLY A 554 26.44 12.71 1.44
N ASN A 555 25.17 13.04 1.45
CA ASN A 555 24.59 14.24 0.82
C ASN A 555 23.43 14.77 1.67
N ALA A 556 22.72 15.79 1.17
CA ALA A 556 21.61 16.40 1.90
C ALA A 556 20.47 15.41 2.22
N ARG A 557 20.24 14.36 1.40
CA ARG A 557 19.17 13.37 1.62
C ARG A 557 19.41 12.47 2.82
N ASN A 558 20.68 12.25 3.19
CA ASN A 558 21.05 11.44 4.35
C ASN A 558 21.74 12.26 5.44
N GLY A 559 21.46 13.56 5.51
CA GLY A 559 22.01 14.45 6.52
C GLY A 559 23.54 14.54 6.48
N ASN A 560 24.16 14.36 5.30
CA ASN A 560 25.61 14.28 5.10
C ASN A 560 26.28 13.22 6.02
N SER A 561 25.60 12.10 6.21
CA SER A 561 26.11 10.96 7.00
C SER A 561 26.78 9.94 6.09
N MET A 562 27.73 9.14 6.64
CA MET A 562 28.30 8.00 5.91
C MET A 562 27.21 7.09 5.34
N SER A 563 27.44 6.53 4.15
CA SER A 563 26.48 5.65 3.48
C SER A 563 26.12 4.39 4.28
N GLY A 564 27.04 3.87 5.09
CA GLY A 564 26.87 2.61 5.82
C GLY A 564 26.79 1.37 4.92
N ALA A 565 27.14 1.50 3.64
CA ALA A 565 27.12 0.41 2.67
C ALA A 565 28.22 -0.62 2.93
N LEU A 566 27.96 -1.87 2.58
CA LEU A 566 28.96 -2.94 2.58
C LEU A 566 29.97 -2.75 1.44
N PRO A 567 31.27 -3.07 1.67
CA PRO A 567 32.27 -3.08 0.61
C PRO A 567 32.09 -4.25 -0.35
N ASP A 568 32.77 -4.16 -1.50
CA ASP A 568 32.84 -5.21 -2.52
C ASP A 568 31.51 -5.70 -3.09
N ALA A 569 30.46 -4.87 -3.01
CA ALA A 569 29.16 -5.17 -3.57
C ALA A 569 29.24 -5.20 -5.11
N PRO A 570 28.61 -6.19 -5.76
CA PRO A 570 28.44 -6.25 -7.22
C PRO A 570 27.34 -5.27 -7.68
N ILE A 571 27.10 -5.19 -8.98
CA ILE A 571 26.03 -4.38 -9.57
C ILE A 571 24.65 -4.78 -9.02
N SER A 572 23.67 -3.87 -9.12
CA SER A 572 22.30 -4.09 -8.65
C SER A 572 21.70 -5.38 -9.21
N GLY A 573 21.08 -6.20 -8.38
CA GLY A 573 20.48 -7.50 -8.70
C GLY A 573 21.45 -8.68 -8.69
N ALA A 574 22.76 -8.46 -8.80
CA ALA A 574 23.74 -9.55 -8.76
C ALA A 574 23.91 -10.13 -7.35
N TRP A 575 24.27 -11.41 -7.29
CA TRP A 575 24.42 -12.13 -6.02
C TRP A 575 25.58 -11.61 -5.18
N PHE A 576 25.30 -11.26 -3.94
CA PHE A 576 26.24 -10.74 -2.94
C PHE A 576 26.29 -11.67 -1.73
N SER A 577 27.08 -12.72 -1.81
CA SER A 577 27.17 -13.78 -0.79
C SER A 577 27.56 -13.26 0.60
N ALA A 578 28.45 -12.26 0.67
CA ALA A 578 28.85 -11.66 1.94
C ALA A 578 27.68 -10.94 2.64
N GLN A 579 26.86 -10.21 1.90
CA GLN A 579 25.63 -9.61 2.43
C GLN A 579 24.67 -10.69 2.92
N PHE A 580 24.45 -11.75 2.12
CA PHE A 580 23.54 -12.83 2.52
C PHE A 580 23.99 -13.53 3.80
N ALA A 581 25.29 -13.81 3.94
CA ALA A 581 25.83 -14.37 5.17
C ALA A 581 25.61 -13.46 6.39
N GLN A 582 25.81 -12.14 6.24
CA GLN A 582 25.57 -11.16 7.30
C GLN A 582 24.07 -11.06 7.63
N LEU A 583 23.20 -11.07 6.62
CA LEU A 583 21.73 -11.06 6.82
C LEU A 583 21.27 -12.27 7.64
N MET A 584 21.81 -13.46 7.37
CA MET A 584 21.53 -14.67 8.17
C MET A 584 22.06 -14.55 9.60
N GLN A 585 23.29 -14.05 9.77
CA GLN A 585 23.91 -13.88 11.09
C GLN A 585 23.10 -12.93 11.98
N ASN A 586 22.58 -11.86 11.40
CA ASN A 586 21.81 -10.82 12.09
C ASN A 586 20.30 -11.01 11.95
N ALA A 587 19.83 -12.20 11.62
CA ALA A 587 18.40 -12.47 11.46
C ALA A 587 17.62 -12.19 12.75
N TYR A 588 16.45 -11.57 12.62
CA TYR A 588 15.50 -11.45 13.71
C TYR A 588 14.06 -11.51 13.15
N PRO A 589 13.25 -12.47 13.60
CA PRO A 589 13.57 -13.55 14.57
C PRO A 589 14.77 -14.40 14.15
N ALA A 590 15.48 -14.98 15.11
CA ALA A 590 16.65 -15.82 14.83
C ALA A 590 16.31 -17.02 13.92
N LEU A 591 17.31 -17.53 13.18
CA LEU A 591 17.15 -18.69 12.29
C LEU A 591 17.09 -20.00 13.07
#